data_b0c5ce5fc40bc8fe48cc0952b3ae73dd
#
_entry.id   b0c5ce5fc40bc8fe48cc0952b3ae73dd
#
_cell.length_a   1.000
_cell.length_b   1.000
_cell.length_c   1.000
_cell.angle_alpha   90.00
_cell.angle_beta   90.00
_cell.angle_gamma   90.00
#
_symmetry.space_group_name_H-M   'P 1'
#
loop_
_entity.id
_entity.type
_entity.pdbx_description
1 polymer ?
#
loop_
_entity_poly.entity_id
_entity_poly.type
_entity_poly.pdbx_seq_one_letter_code
_entity_poly.pdbx_strand_id
1 'polypeptide(L)'
;MINRPIEQQRFAQCQQAIAEAEWVASNSRLAELCLDWRQSERVAVDTEFQRTDTFYPIPGLIQIGCNQKAYLIDPQSITDFSPFVDLLNDTAVLKLVHAASEDLELFAHCYGATPRPLFDTQTACAFLGLGLSVGYQRLLNTLFELDVDKHETRSDWLQRPLTQSQQRYAAEDVVYLEEIYQRLATRLSDAGKLDWLLQECQQAADAALVESDMDLYYLRFKQAWKLNQSQLGVLQALSSWRERQARARNMPRNFVVHNNTLISIAVKQPSSLGALSGAEQIRGRTLSAEGTQLLALVQQGLANARSGAVAPFPRPLPSTSNALMKRLKACLQQCSERLQIAPELLARRKDLEALIRSLLEQGEAVLPPGLQGWREAVIGRALVESLADTH
;
A
#
# COMPACT_ATOMS: atom_id res chain seq x y z
N MET A 1 -4.55 9.53 29.76
CA MET A 1 -5.85 9.10 29.22
C MET A 1 -5.86 9.42 27.75
N ILE A 2 -6.24 8.46 26.88
CA ILE A 2 -6.27 8.64 25.41
C ILE A 2 -7.41 9.53 24.99
N ASN A 3 -8.51 9.39 25.69
CA ASN A 3 -9.80 9.98 25.38
C ASN A 3 -9.97 11.32 26.10
N ARG A 4 -9.90 12.41 25.35
CA ARG A 4 -10.30 13.75 25.78
C ARG A 4 -10.97 14.45 24.61
N PRO A 5 -12.15 15.01 24.76
CA PRO A 5 -12.76 15.85 23.74
C PRO A 5 -11.79 16.92 23.23
N ILE A 6 -11.95 17.31 21.97
CA ILE A 6 -11.26 18.50 21.45
C ILE A 6 -11.75 19.71 22.25
N GLU A 7 -10.85 20.63 22.57
CA GLU A 7 -11.25 21.88 23.24
C GLU A 7 -12.32 22.58 22.42
N GLN A 8 -13.33 23.13 23.10
CA GLN A 8 -14.53 23.69 22.46
C GLN A 8 -14.19 24.74 21.39
N GLN A 9 -13.22 25.61 21.66
CA GLN A 9 -12.75 26.60 20.67
C GLN A 9 -12.14 25.93 19.43
N ARG A 10 -11.31 24.93 19.64
CA ARG A 10 -10.66 24.21 18.55
C ARG A 10 -11.65 23.39 17.72
N PHE A 11 -12.62 22.78 18.37
CA PHE A 11 -13.71 22.10 17.69
C PHE A 11 -14.54 23.07 16.82
N ALA A 12 -14.87 24.25 17.33
CA ALA A 12 -15.57 25.26 16.55
C ALA A 12 -14.77 25.72 15.33
N GLN A 13 -13.45 25.87 15.45
CA GLN A 13 -12.55 26.17 14.33
C GLN A 13 -12.56 25.06 13.27
N CYS A 14 -12.52 23.79 13.69
CA CYS A 14 -12.63 22.65 12.77
C CYS A 14 -13.98 22.67 12.02
N GLN A 15 -15.08 22.90 12.72
CA GLN A 15 -16.40 22.99 12.08
C GLN A 15 -16.50 24.16 11.10
N GLN A 16 -15.89 25.29 11.41
CA GLN A 16 -15.81 26.42 10.49
C GLN A 16 -14.96 26.08 9.25
N ALA A 17 -13.80 25.46 9.42
CA ALA A 17 -12.95 25.05 8.32
C ALA A 17 -13.67 24.08 7.36
N ILE A 18 -14.47 23.16 7.89
CA ILE A 18 -15.30 22.24 7.09
C ILE A 18 -16.37 23.02 6.30
N ALA A 19 -17.06 23.96 6.97
CA ALA A 19 -18.14 24.73 6.35
C ALA A 19 -17.65 25.72 5.28
N GLU A 20 -16.43 26.22 5.43
CA GLU A 20 -15.79 27.23 4.57
C GLU A 20 -14.67 26.64 3.69
N ALA A 21 -14.71 25.33 3.41
CA ALA A 21 -13.69 24.66 2.60
C ALA A 21 -13.56 25.33 1.21
N GLU A 22 -12.34 25.73 0.86
CA GLU A 22 -12.06 26.44 -0.40
C GLU A 22 -11.97 25.46 -1.57
N TRP A 23 -12.76 25.70 -2.63
CA TRP A 23 -12.65 24.96 -3.89
C TRP A 23 -11.56 25.54 -4.77
N VAL A 24 -10.55 24.72 -5.12
CA VAL A 24 -9.36 25.11 -5.88
C VAL A 24 -9.42 24.48 -7.27
N ALA A 25 -9.68 25.30 -8.30
CA ALA A 25 -9.91 24.86 -9.68
C ALA A 25 -9.04 25.61 -10.70
N SER A 26 -7.94 26.27 -10.27
CA SER A 26 -7.04 26.95 -11.21
C SER A 26 -5.58 26.74 -10.82
N ASN A 27 -4.71 26.64 -11.84
CA ASN A 27 -3.26 26.48 -11.67
C ASN A 27 -2.63 27.61 -10.84
N SER A 28 -3.05 28.86 -11.08
CA SER A 28 -2.52 30.02 -10.33
C SER A 28 -2.86 29.93 -8.85
N ARG A 29 -4.14 29.58 -8.53
CA ARG A 29 -4.54 29.46 -7.12
C ARG A 29 -3.83 28.31 -6.42
N LEU A 30 -3.68 27.15 -7.08
CA LEU A 30 -2.91 26.04 -6.53
C LEU A 30 -1.45 26.44 -6.26
N ALA A 31 -0.82 27.14 -7.20
CA ALA A 31 0.58 27.58 -7.03
C ALA A 31 0.74 28.55 -5.85
N GLU A 32 -0.14 29.54 -5.69
CA GLU A 32 -0.16 30.45 -4.55
C GLU A 32 -0.29 29.67 -3.22
N LEU A 33 -1.28 28.78 -3.13
CA LEU A 33 -1.53 28.00 -1.94
C LEU A 33 -0.36 27.05 -1.59
N CYS A 34 0.26 26.43 -2.58
CA CYS A 34 1.42 25.57 -2.35
C CYS A 34 2.62 26.37 -1.77
N LEU A 35 2.82 27.63 -2.20
CA LEU A 35 3.83 28.50 -1.60
C LEU A 35 3.51 28.80 -0.12
N ASP A 36 2.26 29.07 0.20
CA ASP A 36 1.81 29.32 1.57
C ASP A 36 1.93 28.05 2.45
N TRP A 37 1.50 26.90 1.95
CA TRP A 37 1.58 25.62 2.68
C TRP A 37 3.03 25.20 2.97
N ARG A 38 3.96 25.51 2.09
CA ARG A 38 5.40 25.25 2.33
C ARG A 38 6.02 26.11 3.43
N GLN A 39 5.31 27.14 3.93
CA GLN A 39 5.71 27.88 5.13
C GLN A 39 5.19 27.26 6.43
N SER A 40 4.38 26.20 6.33
CA SER A 40 3.82 25.51 7.50
C SER A 40 4.70 24.32 7.89
N GLU A 41 4.75 23.98 9.18
CA GLU A 41 5.48 22.79 9.64
C GLU A 41 4.87 21.50 9.12
N ARG A 42 3.57 21.50 8.83
CA ARG A 42 2.82 20.33 8.39
C ARG A 42 1.53 20.67 7.64
N VAL A 43 1.10 19.74 6.81
CA VAL A 43 -0.17 19.77 6.10
C VAL A 43 -0.84 18.41 6.19
N ALA A 44 -2.15 18.37 6.34
CA ALA A 44 -2.95 17.16 6.17
C ALA A 44 -3.24 16.96 4.69
N VAL A 45 -3.21 15.71 4.23
CA VAL A 45 -3.47 15.35 2.83
C VAL A 45 -4.35 14.10 2.79
N ASP A 46 -5.33 14.12 1.90
CA ASP A 46 -6.17 12.96 1.60
C ASP A 46 -6.57 12.99 0.13
N THR A 47 -7.09 11.87 -0.41
CA THR A 47 -7.56 11.82 -1.79
C THR A 47 -8.84 11.04 -1.93
N GLU A 48 -9.70 11.48 -2.87
CA GLU A 48 -10.82 10.71 -3.35
C GLU A 48 -10.62 10.36 -4.83
N PHE A 49 -10.88 9.11 -5.19
CA PHE A 49 -10.63 8.61 -6.54
C PHE A 49 -11.64 7.53 -6.95
N GLN A 50 -11.72 7.30 -8.24
CA GLN A 50 -12.46 6.18 -8.80
C GLN A 50 -11.51 5.07 -9.28
N ARG A 51 -11.80 3.80 -8.90
CA ARG A 51 -11.06 2.62 -9.35
C ARG A 51 -12.00 1.42 -9.48
N THR A 52 -12.92 1.47 -10.44
CA THR A 52 -13.91 0.40 -10.65
C THR A 52 -13.47 -0.56 -11.74
N ASP A 53 -13.11 -0.03 -12.91
CA ASP A 53 -12.78 -0.75 -14.14
C ASP A 53 -11.43 -0.35 -14.73
N THR A 54 -10.62 0.37 -13.97
CA THR A 54 -9.27 0.79 -14.32
C THR A 54 -8.20 0.03 -13.54
N PHE A 55 -6.99 -0.01 -14.07
CA PHE A 55 -5.81 -0.53 -13.36
C PHE A 55 -5.33 0.48 -12.32
N TYR A 56 -5.21 1.74 -12.73
CA TYR A 56 -4.79 2.85 -11.88
C TYR A 56 -5.99 3.62 -11.32
N PRO A 57 -5.89 4.20 -10.13
CA PRO A 57 -6.90 5.11 -9.63
C PRO A 57 -6.99 6.36 -10.52
N ILE A 58 -8.21 6.86 -10.74
CA ILE A 58 -8.47 8.13 -11.41
C ILE A 58 -8.74 9.17 -10.32
N PRO A 59 -7.89 10.20 -10.17
CA PRO A 59 -8.06 11.19 -9.10
C PRO A 59 -9.37 11.98 -9.30
N GLY A 60 -10.20 12.00 -8.28
CA GLY A 60 -11.47 12.73 -8.24
C GLY A 60 -11.36 14.02 -7.43
N LEU A 61 -10.62 14.00 -6.32
CA LEU A 61 -10.39 15.15 -5.47
C LEU A 61 -9.08 14.96 -4.70
N ILE A 62 -8.38 16.06 -4.40
CA ILE A 62 -7.26 16.10 -3.46
C ILE A 62 -7.65 17.08 -2.35
N GLN A 63 -7.54 16.67 -1.11
CA GLN A 63 -7.84 17.49 0.05
C GLN A 63 -6.56 17.91 0.76
N ILE A 64 -6.51 19.18 1.16
CA ILE A 64 -5.46 19.73 2.02
C ILE A 64 -6.09 20.38 3.24
N GLY A 65 -5.61 19.99 4.42
CA GLY A 65 -5.85 20.66 5.68
C GLY A 65 -4.60 21.42 6.13
N CYS A 66 -4.68 22.72 6.29
CA CYS A 66 -3.54 23.55 6.72
C CYS A 66 -4.03 24.78 7.47
N ASN A 67 -3.38 25.08 8.61
CA ASN A 67 -3.66 26.30 9.39
C ASN A 67 -5.17 26.52 9.67
N GLN A 68 -5.86 25.46 10.09
CA GLN A 68 -7.30 25.48 10.42
C GLN A 68 -8.20 25.84 9.23
N LYS A 69 -7.77 25.51 8.02
CA LYS A 69 -8.54 25.65 6.79
C LYS A 69 -8.51 24.33 6.02
N ALA A 70 -9.55 24.10 5.23
CA ALA A 70 -9.64 22.98 4.30
C ALA A 70 -9.66 23.50 2.86
N TYR A 71 -9.01 22.78 1.97
CA TYR A 71 -8.92 23.08 0.54
C TYR A 71 -9.24 21.82 -0.25
N LEU A 72 -10.13 21.99 -1.22
CA LEU A 72 -10.62 20.93 -2.08
C LEU A 72 -10.12 21.21 -3.50
N ILE A 73 -9.05 20.52 -3.90
CA ILE A 73 -8.37 20.71 -5.18
C ILE A 73 -9.03 19.80 -6.21
N ASP A 74 -9.51 20.39 -7.30
CA ASP A 74 -10.15 19.68 -8.41
C ASP A 74 -9.12 19.20 -9.45
N PRO A 75 -8.77 17.90 -9.51
CA PRO A 75 -7.79 17.40 -10.46
C PRO A 75 -8.28 17.48 -11.92
N GLN A 76 -9.59 17.64 -12.16
CA GLN A 76 -10.14 17.75 -13.51
C GLN A 76 -9.95 19.15 -14.11
N SER A 77 -9.77 20.17 -13.25
CA SER A 77 -9.61 21.56 -13.65
C SER A 77 -8.15 22.03 -13.66
N ILE A 78 -7.28 21.34 -12.93
CA ILE A 78 -5.86 21.66 -12.78
C ILE A 78 -5.05 20.89 -13.83
N THR A 79 -4.17 21.57 -14.53
CA THR A 79 -3.30 20.98 -15.56
C THR A 79 -1.80 21.02 -15.20
N ASP A 80 -1.43 21.84 -14.22
CA ASP A 80 -0.07 21.92 -13.69
C ASP A 80 -0.04 21.62 -12.18
N PHE A 81 0.43 20.44 -11.85
CA PHE A 81 0.62 19.97 -10.48
C PHE A 81 2.07 20.13 -9.99
N SER A 82 2.97 20.78 -10.75
CA SER A 82 4.37 20.95 -10.33
C SER A 82 4.52 21.63 -8.96
N PRO A 83 3.73 22.68 -8.59
CA PRO A 83 3.81 23.27 -7.24
C PRO A 83 3.37 22.29 -6.13
N PHE A 84 2.40 21.42 -6.42
CA PHE A 84 1.95 20.40 -5.48
C PHE A 84 2.98 19.26 -5.33
N VAL A 85 3.63 18.85 -6.42
CA VAL A 85 4.77 17.91 -6.39
C VAL A 85 5.92 18.46 -5.56
N ASP A 86 6.22 19.76 -5.68
CA ASP A 86 7.21 20.43 -4.85
C ASP A 86 6.83 20.38 -3.36
N LEU A 87 5.56 20.59 -3.03
CA LEU A 87 5.07 20.46 -1.66
C LEU A 87 5.19 19.02 -1.16
N LEU A 88 4.80 18.01 -1.96
CA LEU A 88 4.93 16.59 -1.57
C LEU A 88 6.39 16.21 -1.25
N ASN A 89 7.34 16.74 -2.01
CA ASN A 89 8.76 16.46 -1.85
C ASN A 89 9.47 17.38 -0.83
N ASP A 90 8.80 18.42 -0.32
CA ASP A 90 9.41 19.36 0.62
C ASP A 90 9.64 18.71 1.98
N THR A 91 10.89 18.44 2.31
CA THR A 91 11.27 17.73 3.55
C THR A 91 11.11 18.58 4.82
N ALA A 92 10.88 19.89 4.68
CA ALA A 92 10.60 20.77 5.81
C ALA A 92 9.13 20.71 6.26
N VAL A 93 8.23 20.21 5.41
CA VAL A 93 6.80 20.13 5.67
C VAL A 93 6.36 18.69 5.88
N LEU A 94 5.90 18.33 7.07
CA LEU A 94 5.38 17.00 7.37
C LEU A 94 3.98 16.81 6.76
N LYS A 95 3.77 15.73 6.00
CA LYS A 95 2.45 15.38 5.44
C LYS A 95 1.77 14.38 6.37
N LEU A 96 0.60 14.78 6.86
CA LEU A 96 -0.27 13.97 7.71
C LEU A 96 -1.32 13.29 6.85
N VAL A 97 -1.44 11.98 6.98
CA VAL A 97 -2.41 11.17 6.23
C VAL A 97 -3.07 10.14 7.14
N HIS A 98 -4.12 9.50 6.66
CA HIS A 98 -4.73 8.34 7.31
C HIS A 98 -4.89 7.18 6.34
N ALA A 99 -4.22 6.03 6.61
CA ALA A 99 -4.27 4.83 5.78
C ALA A 99 -3.76 5.02 4.33
N ALA A 100 -2.66 5.70 4.16
CA ALA A 100 -2.11 6.27 2.93
C ALA A 100 -1.85 5.31 1.75
N SER A 101 -2.07 4.00 1.87
CA SER A 101 -1.55 3.04 0.87
C SER A 101 -2.10 3.24 -0.55
N GLU A 102 -3.36 3.65 -0.69
CA GLU A 102 -4.00 3.92 -1.99
C GLU A 102 -3.64 5.32 -2.49
N ASP A 103 -3.52 6.31 -1.59
CA ASP A 103 -3.06 7.66 -1.91
C ASP A 103 -1.63 7.67 -2.42
N LEU A 104 -0.75 6.88 -1.80
CA LEU A 104 0.64 6.72 -2.26
C LEU A 104 0.70 6.13 -3.67
N GLU A 105 -0.14 5.14 -4.00
CA GLU A 105 -0.25 4.60 -5.36
C GLU A 105 -0.75 5.66 -6.34
N LEU A 106 -1.75 6.45 -5.94
CA LEU A 106 -2.29 7.54 -6.75
C LEU A 106 -1.23 8.62 -7.01
N PHE A 107 -0.58 9.11 -5.98
CA PHE A 107 0.45 10.15 -6.09
C PHE A 107 1.63 9.68 -6.94
N ALA A 108 2.13 8.47 -6.69
CA ALA A 108 3.22 7.89 -7.49
C ALA A 108 2.84 7.76 -8.96
N HIS A 109 1.62 7.29 -9.26
CA HIS A 109 1.18 7.11 -10.64
C HIS A 109 0.88 8.42 -11.36
N CYS A 110 0.11 9.32 -10.72
CA CYS A 110 -0.38 10.54 -11.38
C CYS A 110 0.65 11.67 -11.39
N TYR A 111 1.48 11.74 -10.36
CA TYR A 111 2.37 12.89 -10.15
C TYR A 111 3.85 12.53 -10.06
N GLY A 112 4.21 11.23 -10.09
CA GLY A 112 5.60 10.77 -9.99
C GLY A 112 6.28 11.11 -8.66
N ALA A 113 5.51 11.40 -7.61
CA ALA A 113 5.98 11.80 -6.29
C ALA A 113 5.17 11.13 -5.19
N THR A 114 5.72 11.06 -3.99
CA THR A 114 5.01 10.63 -2.78
C THR A 114 5.32 11.59 -1.63
N PRO A 115 4.40 11.76 -0.66
CA PRO A 115 4.61 12.64 0.49
C PRO A 115 5.90 12.31 1.26
N ARG A 116 6.75 13.32 1.51
CA ARG A 116 8.01 13.20 2.26
C ARG A 116 8.28 14.47 3.07
N PRO A 117 8.49 14.41 4.40
CA PRO A 117 8.25 13.27 5.28
C PRO A 117 6.75 12.97 5.41
N LEU A 118 6.45 11.75 5.81
CA LEU A 118 5.07 11.22 5.93
C LEU A 118 4.79 10.75 7.36
N PHE A 119 3.62 11.09 7.89
CA PHE A 119 3.06 10.56 9.13
C PHE A 119 1.68 9.97 8.85
N ASP A 120 1.59 8.64 8.84
CA ASP A 120 0.31 7.94 8.69
C ASP A 120 -0.30 7.63 10.07
N THR A 121 -1.44 8.23 10.35
CA THR A 121 -2.14 8.10 11.63
C THR A 121 -2.68 6.68 11.87
N GLN A 122 -2.99 5.90 10.83
CA GLN A 122 -3.35 4.50 10.99
C GLN A 122 -2.13 3.65 11.39
N THR A 123 -0.99 3.88 10.77
CA THR A 123 0.28 3.24 11.16
C THR A 123 0.68 3.65 12.57
N ALA A 124 0.48 4.91 12.96
CA ALA A 124 0.70 5.40 14.32
C ALA A 124 -0.15 4.64 15.36
N CYS A 125 -1.41 4.35 15.04
CA CYS A 125 -2.28 3.53 15.88
C CYS A 125 -1.71 2.12 16.10
N ALA A 126 -1.15 1.51 15.07
CA ALA A 126 -0.54 0.18 15.17
C ALA A 126 0.69 0.17 16.09
N PHE A 127 1.54 1.21 16.03
CA PHE A 127 2.68 1.37 16.95
C PHE A 127 2.28 1.63 18.41
N LEU A 128 1.10 2.20 18.63
CA LEU A 128 0.56 2.48 19.97
C LEU A 128 -0.36 1.36 20.49
N GLY A 129 -0.49 0.25 19.77
CA GLY A 129 -1.33 -0.88 20.18
C GLY A 129 -2.83 -0.61 20.12
N LEU A 130 -3.25 0.42 19.39
CA LEU A 130 -4.67 0.78 19.22
C LEU A 130 -5.38 -0.08 18.17
N GLY A 131 -4.60 -0.79 17.32
CA GLY A 131 -5.06 -1.68 16.26
C GLY A 131 -4.32 -1.46 14.95
N LEU A 132 -4.25 -2.52 14.09
CA LEU A 132 -3.51 -2.48 12.81
C LEU A 132 -4.21 -1.72 11.69
N SER A 133 -5.54 -1.69 11.70
CA SER A 133 -6.35 -1.11 10.63
C SER A 133 -7.50 -0.33 11.23
N VAL A 134 -7.17 0.62 12.09
CA VAL A 134 -8.16 1.51 12.70
C VAL A 134 -8.61 2.50 11.62
N GLY A 135 -9.89 2.48 11.25
CA GLY A 135 -10.44 3.46 10.32
C GLY A 135 -10.59 4.84 10.97
N TYR A 136 -10.55 5.89 10.13
CA TYR A 136 -10.54 7.30 10.54
C TYR A 136 -11.64 7.66 11.54
N GLN A 137 -12.89 7.31 11.29
CA GLN A 137 -14.01 7.59 12.17
C GLN A 137 -13.89 6.91 13.54
N ARG A 138 -13.46 5.61 13.51
CA ARG A 138 -13.19 4.90 14.76
C ARG A 138 -12.09 5.58 15.56
N LEU A 139 -11.10 6.12 14.88
CA LEU A 139 -10.01 6.86 15.49
C LEU A 139 -10.52 8.16 16.12
N LEU A 140 -11.31 8.94 15.40
CA LEU A 140 -11.95 10.16 15.91
C LEU A 140 -12.84 9.88 17.12
N ASN A 141 -13.67 8.85 17.05
CA ASN A 141 -14.50 8.44 18.18
C ASN A 141 -13.63 8.00 19.38
N THR A 142 -12.57 7.21 19.14
CA THR A 142 -11.67 6.74 20.20
C THR A 142 -10.88 7.88 20.86
N LEU A 143 -10.44 8.88 20.11
CA LEU A 143 -9.60 9.95 20.63
C LEU A 143 -10.42 11.14 21.17
N PHE A 144 -11.57 11.43 20.56
CA PHE A 144 -12.29 12.68 20.78
C PHE A 144 -13.77 12.52 21.07
N GLU A 145 -14.31 11.31 21.07
CA GLU A 145 -15.77 11.02 21.18
C GLU A 145 -16.58 11.67 20.04
N LEU A 146 -15.94 11.85 18.86
CA LEU A 146 -16.58 12.42 17.69
C LEU A 146 -17.10 11.32 16.77
N ASP A 147 -18.37 11.43 16.41
CA ASP A 147 -18.99 10.64 15.35
C ASP A 147 -19.05 11.49 14.07
N VAL A 148 -18.41 10.99 13.00
CA VAL A 148 -18.46 11.57 11.65
C VAL A 148 -19.11 10.59 10.69
N ASP A 149 -19.73 11.10 9.65
CA ASP A 149 -20.60 10.34 8.75
C ASP A 149 -19.80 9.53 7.70
N LYS A 150 -20.32 8.36 7.27
CA LYS A 150 -19.68 7.47 6.27
C LYS A 150 -20.33 7.50 4.88
N HIS A 151 -21.25 8.40 4.64
CA HIS A 151 -22.18 8.25 3.52
C HIS A 151 -21.54 8.38 2.14
N GLU A 152 -20.34 8.99 2.02
CA GLU A 152 -19.74 9.33 0.74
C GLU A 152 -18.56 8.41 0.29
N THR A 153 -18.16 7.44 1.10
CA THR A 153 -17.00 6.54 0.80
C THR A 153 -17.08 5.81 -0.56
N ARG A 154 -18.28 5.69 -1.14
CA ARG A 154 -18.50 5.01 -2.44
C ARG A 154 -19.21 5.91 -3.44
N SER A 155 -19.14 7.22 -3.26
CA SER A 155 -19.74 8.19 -4.14
C SER A 155 -19.01 8.29 -5.49
N ASP A 156 -19.68 8.84 -6.48
CA ASP A 156 -19.03 9.21 -7.73
C ASP A 156 -18.21 10.49 -7.55
N TRP A 157 -16.90 10.32 -7.34
CA TRP A 157 -15.96 11.42 -7.14
C TRP A 157 -15.54 12.11 -8.45
N LEU A 158 -15.94 11.57 -9.60
CA LEU A 158 -15.67 12.19 -10.92
C LEU A 158 -16.82 13.09 -11.37
N GLN A 159 -17.99 13.04 -10.74
CA GLN A 159 -19.09 13.96 -11.07
C GLN A 159 -18.73 15.42 -10.79
N ARG A 160 -19.27 16.32 -11.59
CA ARG A 160 -19.17 17.77 -11.37
C ARG A 160 -20.51 18.45 -11.58
N PRO A 161 -20.89 19.41 -10.72
CA PRO A 161 -20.22 19.74 -9.46
C PRO A 161 -20.34 18.61 -8.41
N LEU A 162 -19.43 18.56 -7.46
CA LEU A 162 -19.58 17.73 -6.26
C LEU A 162 -20.74 18.27 -5.41
N THR A 163 -21.47 17.36 -4.77
CA THR A 163 -22.53 17.74 -3.81
C THR A 163 -21.95 18.40 -2.58
N GLN A 164 -22.77 19.16 -1.84
CA GLN A 164 -22.36 19.75 -0.57
C GLN A 164 -21.97 18.67 0.46
N SER A 165 -22.65 17.50 0.44
CA SER A 165 -22.32 16.35 1.27
C SER A 165 -20.92 15.82 0.98
N GLN A 166 -20.56 15.63 -0.30
CA GLN A 166 -19.23 15.21 -0.70
C GLN A 166 -18.14 16.22 -0.29
N GLN A 167 -18.38 17.50 -0.53
CA GLN A 167 -17.41 18.53 -0.15
C GLN A 167 -17.21 18.59 1.36
N ARG A 168 -18.28 18.46 2.14
CA ARG A 168 -18.22 18.41 3.60
C ARG A 168 -17.44 17.18 4.07
N TYR A 169 -17.76 15.99 3.54
CA TYR A 169 -17.09 14.75 3.85
C TYR A 169 -15.58 14.86 3.60
N ALA A 170 -15.19 15.30 2.40
CA ALA A 170 -13.80 15.47 2.01
C ALA A 170 -13.03 16.48 2.88
N ALA A 171 -13.67 17.56 3.31
CA ALA A 171 -13.08 18.52 4.24
C ALA A 171 -12.90 17.91 5.65
N GLU A 172 -13.86 17.08 6.11
CA GLU A 172 -13.77 16.40 7.40
C GLU A 172 -12.58 15.45 7.48
N ASP A 173 -12.21 14.77 6.37
CA ASP A 173 -11.12 13.80 6.35
C ASP A 173 -9.72 14.43 6.57
N VAL A 174 -9.56 15.74 6.34
CA VAL A 174 -8.28 16.43 6.57
C VAL A 174 -8.26 17.37 7.78
N VAL A 175 -9.39 17.93 8.17
CA VAL A 175 -9.44 18.96 9.21
C VAL A 175 -9.01 18.45 10.58
N TYR A 176 -9.38 17.22 10.93
CA TYR A 176 -9.04 16.65 12.25
C TYR A 176 -7.68 15.95 12.30
N LEU A 177 -6.97 15.78 11.16
CA LEU A 177 -5.68 15.08 11.14
C LEU A 177 -4.62 15.78 11.98
N GLU A 178 -4.65 17.11 12.07
CA GLU A 178 -3.75 17.86 12.94
C GLU A 178 -3.96 17.51 14.42
N GLU A 179 -5.21 17.42 14.88
CA GLU A 179 -5.54 17.06 16.27
C GLU A 179 -5.16 15.61 16.58
N ILE A 180 -5.41 14.72 15.62
CA ILE A 180 -4.99 13.30 15.72
C ILE A 180 -3.47 13.22 15.83
N TYR A 181 -2.74 13.93 14.94
CA TYR A 181 -1.27 13.96 14.95
C TYR A 181 -0.71 14.39 16.30
N GLN A 182 -1.16 15.52 16.83
CA GLN A 182 -0.67 16.03 18.11
C GLN A 182 -0.79 15.01 19.23
N ARG A 183 -1.93 14.29 19.28
CA ARG A 183 -2.15 13.23 20.27
C ARG A 183 -1.28 12.01 20.09
N LEU A 184 -1.18 11.53 18.85
CA LEU A 184 -0.44 10.31 18.55
C LEU A 184 1.07 10.55 18.60
N ALA A 185 1.56 11.68 18.06
CA ALA A 185 2.98 12.02 18.04
C ALA A 185 3.56 12.19 19.44
N THR A 186 2.86 12.88 20.34
CA THR A 186 3.26 13.00 21.76
C THR A 186 3.44 11.62 22.39
N ARG A 187 2.47 10.73 22.23
CA ARG A 187 2.51 9.38 22.81
C ARG A 187 3.59 8.48 22.19
N LEU A 188 3.81 8.63 20.88
CA LEU A 188 4.88 7.92 20.19
C LEU A 188 6.25 8.40 20.66
N SER A 189 6.40 9.71 20.89
CA SER A 189 7.61 10.31 21.42
C SER A 189 7.88 9.81 22.85
N ASP A 190 6.88 9.86 23.73
CA ASP A 190 6.95 9.37 25.10
C ASP A 190 7.31 7.87 25.17
N ALA A 191 6.85 7.09 24.19
CA ALA A 191 7.13 5.67 24.07
C ALA A 191 8.43 5.34 23.31
N GLY A 192 9.16 6.35 22.80
CA GLY A 192 10.37 6.16 22.00
C GLY A 192 10.13 5.49 20.64
N LYS A 193 8.93 5.63 20.06
CA LYS A 193 8.53 4.92 18.84
C LYS A 193 8.33 5.85 17.64
N LEU A 194 8.45 7.17 17.80
CA LEU A 194 8.19 8.14 16.74
C LEU A 194 9.12 7.93 15.52
N ASP A 195 10.42 7.73 15.78
CA ASP A 195 11.39 7.49 14.70
C ASP A 195 11.12 6.19 13.94
N TRP A 196 10.65 5.15 14.64
CA TRP A 196 10.26 3.88 13.99
C TRP A 196 9.06 4.07 13.06
N LEU A 197 8.07 4.83 13.51
CA LEU A 197 6.92 5.19 12.69
C LEU A 197 7.35 5.97 11.44
N LEU A 198 8.15 7.01 11.59
CA LEU A 198 8.57 7.84 10.46
C LEU A 198 9.38 7.02 9.44
N GLN A 199 10.25 6.11 9.89
CA GLN A 199 10.96 5.17 9.02
C GLN A 199 9.98 4.24 8.28
N GLU A 200 8.96 3.70 8.96
CA GLU A 200 7.95 2.84 8.34
C GLU A 200 7.15 3.57 7.26
N CYS A 201 6.69 4.77 7.57
CA CYS A 201 5.97 5.63 6.62
C CYS A 201 6.84 5.99 5.42
N GLN A 202 8.13 6.32 5.65
CA GLN A 202 9.05 6.64 4.56
C GLN A 202 9.31 5.43 3.66
N GLN A 203 9.49 4.23 4.25
CA GLN A 203 9.63 3.00 3.47
C GLN A 203 8.40 2.71 2.61
N ALA A 204 7.20 2.97 3.13
CA ALA A 204 5.96 2.81 2.36
C ALA A 204 5.89 3.81 1.19
N ALA A 205 6.24 5.08 1.43
CA ALA A 205 6.29 6.13 0.41
C ALA A 205 7.32 5.81 -0.68
N ASP A 206 8.53 5.35 -0.30
CA ASP A 206 9.58 4.95 -1.24
C ASP A 206 9.17 3.72 -2.07
N ALA A 207 8.55 2.73 -1.44
CA ALA A 207 8.10 1.51 -2.10
C ALA A 207 7.00 1.79 -3.16
N ALA A 208 6.17 2.81 -2.98
CA ALA A 208 5.15 3.20 -3.94
C ALA A 208 5.75 3.77 -5.24
N LEU A 209 6.94 4.39 -5.18
CA LEU A 209 7.66 4.91 -6.35
C LEU A 209 8.45 3.84 -7.11
N VAL A 210 8.69 2.67 -6.48
CA VAL A 210 9.44 1.60 -7.13
C VAL A 210 8.55 0.86 -8.11
N GLU A 211 8.92 0.87 -9.37
CA GLU A 211 8.22 0.09 -10.38
C GLU A 211 8.41 -1.42 -10.09
N SER A 212 7.29 -2.13 -9.96
CA SER A 212 7.32 -3.57 -9.71
C SER A 212 7.91 -4.30 -10.91
N ASP A 213 8.89 -5.19 -10.69
CA ASP A 213 9.38 -6.09 -11.72
C ASP A 213 8.25 -7.02 -12.19
N MET A 214 7.80 -6.82 -13.42
CA MET A 214 6.68 -7.56 -13.99
C MET A 214 7.03 -9.02 -14.22
N ASP A 215 8.31 -9.36 -14.38
CA ASP A 215 8.76 -10.72 -14.60
C ASP A 215 8.76 -11.56 -13.30
N LEU A 216 8.64 -10.92 -12.14
CA LEU A 216 8.45 -11.59 -10.85
C LEU A 216 6.95 -11.74 -10.45
N TYR A 217 6.03 -11.31 -11.32
CA TYR A 217 4.60 -11.32 -10.97
C TYR A 217 4.04 -12.73 -10.75
N TYR A 218 4.62 -13.77 -11.38
CA TYR A 218 4.24 -15.16 -11.16
C TYR A 218 4.41 -15.61 -9.70
N LEU A 219 5.30 -14.97 -8.91
CA LEU A 219 5.50 -15.27 -7.49
C LEU A 219 4.28 -14.90 -6.62
N ARG A 220 3.34 -14.11 -7.14
CA ARG A 220 2.09 -13.77 -6.46
C ARG A 220 1.01 -14.86 -6.57
N PHE A 221 1.23 -15.88 -7.40
CA PHE A 221 0.28 -16.99 -7.54
C PHE A 221 0.49 -18.03 -6.45
N LYS A 222 -0.39 -18.04 -5.44
CA LYS A 222 -0.26 -18.92 -4.26
C LYS A 222 -0.08 -20.42 -4.58
N GLN A 223 -0.52 -20.90 -5.75
CA GLN A 223 -0.42 -22.30 -6.15
C GLN A 223 0.83 -22.61 -7.01
N ALA A 224 1.62 -21.60 -7.37
CA ALA A 224 2.76 -21.77 -8.28
C ALA A 224 3.84 -22.70 -7.74
N TRP A 225 3.95 -22.88 -6.42
CA TRP A 225 4.89 -23.84 -5.82
C TRP A 225 4.63 -25.30 -6.23
N LYS A 226 3.42 -25.64 -6.74
CA LYS A 226 3.07 -26.98 -7.24
C LYS A 226 3.53 -27.21 -8.67
N LEU A 227 3.89 -26.16 -9.39
CA LEU A 227 4.28 -26.21 -10.79
C LEU A 227 5.72 -26.69 -10.95
N ASN A 228 5.97 -27.45 -12.00
CA ASN A 228 7.33 -27.79 -12.41
C ASN A 228 7.99 -26.61 -13.16
N GLN A 229 9.30 -26.73 -13.45
CA GLN A 229 10.09 -25.66 -14.04
C GLN A 229 9.53 -25.16 -15.39
N SER A 230 9.08 -26.08 -16.27
CA SER A 230 8.50 -25.69 -17.56
C SER A 230 7.17 -24.93 -17.39
N GLN A 231 6.33 -25.37 -16.45
CA GLN A 231 5.06 -24.72 -16.11
C GLN A 231 5.29 -23.34 -15.47
N LEU A 232 6.31 -23.22 -14.61
CA LEU A 232 6.70 -21.92 -14.03
C LEU A 232 7.16 -20.94 -15.10
N GLY A 233 7.94 -21.39 -16.08
CA GLY A 233 8.37 -20.52 -17.18
C GLY A 233 7.19 -20.00 -18.00
N VAL A 234 6.21 -20.87 -18.28
CA VAL A 234 5.00 -20.47 -18.97
C VAL A 234 4.18 -19.51 -18.11
N LEU A 235 4.02 -19.77 -16.80
CA LEU A 235 3.28 -18.85 -15.90
C LEU A 235 3.97 -17.49 -15.80
N GLN A 236 5.31 -17.46 -15.74
CA GLN A 236 6.08 -16.22 -15.73
C GLN A 236 5.80 -15.39 -17.00
N ALA A 237 5.96 -15.97 -18.19
CA ALA A 237 5.74 -15.27 -19.44
C ALA A 237 4.30 -14.73 -19.56
N LEU A 238 3.31 -15.54 -19.21
CA LEU A 238 1.89 -15.17 -19.23
C LEU A 238 1.56 -14.08 -18.23
N SER A 239 2.03 -14.19 -16.98
CA SER A 239 1.71 -13.21 -15.91
C SER A 239 2.40 -11.88 -16.18
N SER A 240 3.64 -11.89 -16.65
CA SER A 240 4.37 -10.69 -17.06
C SER A 240 3.67 -9.96 -18.21
N TRP A 241 3.29 -10.70 -19.26
CA TRP A 241 2.50 -10.15 -20.37
C TRP A 241 1.16 -9.55 -19.87
N ARG A 242 0.40 -10.28 -19.06
CA ARG A 242 -0.86 -9.78 -18.52
C ARG A 242 -0.69 -8.50 -17.73
N GLU A 243 0.35 -8.40 -16.93
CA GLU A 243 0.65 -7.19 -16.13
C GLU A 243 0.92 -6.00 -17.05
N ARG A 244 1.74 -6.18 -18.11
CA ARG A 244 1.98 -5.12 -19.11
C ARG A 244 0.69 -4.71 -19.83
N GLN A 245 -0.17 -5.68 -20.21
CA GLN A 245 -1.44 -5.38 -20.88
C GLN A 245 -2.43 -4.65 -19.95
N ALA A 246 -2.52 -5.05 -18.69
CA ALA A 246 -3.40 -4.41 -17.72
C ALA A 246 -3.01 -2.94 -17.50
N ARG A 247 -1.71 -2.66 -17.39
CA ARG A 247 -1.18 -1.30 -17.25
C ARG A 247 -1.35 -0.48 -18.53
N ALA A 248 -0.95 -1.02 -19.68
CA ALA A 248 -1.03 -0.33 -20.97
C ALA A 248 -2.46 0.02 -21.38
N ARG A 249 -3.41 -0.86 -21.07
CA ARG A 249 -4.85 -0.66 -21.37
C ARG A 249 -5.60 0.02 -20.23
N ASN A 250 -4.94 0.32 -19.14
CA ASN A 250 -5.51 0.83 -17.90
C ASN A 250 -6.78 0.05 -17.48
N MET A 251 -6.68 -1.28 -17.39
CA MET A 251 -7.82 -2.13 -17.01
C MET A 251 -7.42 -3.19 -15.97
N PRO A 252 -8.35 -3.65 -15.13
CA PRO A 252 -8.07 -4.67 -14.13
C PRO A 252 -7.49 -5.94 -14.74
N ARG A 253 -6.52 -6.56 -14.08
CA ARG A 253 -5.85 -7.79 -14.52
C ARG A 253 -6.79 -8.89 -14.97
N ASN A 254 -7.90 -9.09 -14.23
CA ASN A 254 -8.89 -10.12 -14.53
C ASN A 254 -9.76 -9.78 -15.77
N PHE A 255 -9.76 -8.52 -16.21
CA PHE A 255 -10.42 -8.13 -17.46
C PHE A 255 -9.56 -8.51 -18.67
N VAL A 256 -8.24 -8.51 -18.51
CA VAL A 256 -7.32 -9.05 -19.53
C VAL A 256 -7.44 -10.58 -19.58
N VAL A 257 -7.03 -11.28 -18.51
CA VAL A 257 -7.13 -12.74 -18.36
C VAL A 257 -7.20 -13.11 -16.88
N HIS A 258 -8.08 -14.05 -16.53
CA HIS A 258 -8.22 -14.52 -15.16
C HIS A 258 -7.00 -15.31 -14.65
N ASN A 259 -6.75 -15.29 -13.34
CA ASN A 259 -5.67 -16.05 -12.70
C ASN A 259 -5.77 -17.56 -13.01
N ASN A 260 -6.97 -18.14 -12.91
CA ASN A 260 -7.19 -19.56 -13.17
C ASN A 260 -6.88 -19.93 -14.62
N THR A 261 -7.20 -19.05 -15.57
CA THR A 261 -6.87 -19.24 -16.98
C THR A 261 -5.35 -19.32 -17.18
N LEU A 262 -4.57 -18.40 -16.58
CA LEU A 262 -3.12 -18.42 -16.68
C LEU A 262 -2.51 -19.70 -16.10
N ILE A 263 -2.98 -20.13 -14.92
CA ILE A 263 -2.54 -21.38 -14.31
C ILE A 263 -2.92 -22.58 -15.19
N SER A 264 -4.16 -22.61 -15.72
CA SER A 264 -4.62 -23.68 -16.59
C SER A 264 -3.77 -23.78 -17.87
N ILE A 265 -3.43 -22.64 -18.49
CA ILE A 265 -2.54 -22.59 -19.67
C ILE A 265 -1.13 -23.08 -19.29
N ALA A 266 -0.60 -22.63 -18.15
CA ALA A 266 0.73 -23.04 -17.70
C ALA A 266 0.81 -24.55 -17.42
N VAL A 267 -0.23 -25.14 -16.87
CA VAL A 267 -0.32 -26.59 -16.59
C VAL A 267 -0.47 -27.39 -17.88
N LYS A 268 -1.38 -26.97 -18.77
CA LYS A 268 -1.73 -27.70 -20.00
C LYS A 268 -0.76 -27.49 -21.16
N GLN A 269 -0.07 -26.35 -21.20
CA GLN A 269 0.90 -25.97 -22.23
C GLN A 269 0.38 -26.18 -23.67
N PRO A 270 -0.76 -25.56 -24.03
CA PRO A 270 -1.41 -25.80 -25.31
C PRO A 270 -0.52 -25.39 -26.48
N SER A 271 -0.53 -26.18 -27.57
CA SER A 271 0.21 -25.92 -28.81
C SER A 271 -0.67 -25.43 -29.97
N SER A 272 -2.00 -25.37 -29.78
CA SER A 272 -2.95 -24.91 -30.80
C SER A 272 -4.09 -24.13 -30.18
N LEU A 273 -4.81 -23.32 -30.98
CA LEU A 273 -6.00 -22.57 -30.53
C LEU A 273 -7.09 -23.51 -30.03
N GLY A 274 -7.26 -24.69 -30.66
CA GLY A 274 -8.21 -25.71 -30.21
C GLY A 274 -7.88 -26.24 -28.82
N ALA A 275 -6.58 -26.51 -28.53
CA ALA A 275 -6.15 -26.91 -27.20
C ALA A 275 -6.27 -25.75 -26.17
N LEU A 276 -5.96 -24.52 -26.60
CA LEU A 276 -6.08 -23.32 -25.76
C LEU A 276 -7.53 -23.04 -25.35
N SER A 277 -8.52 -23.33 -26.21
CA SER A 277 -9.95 -23.15 -25.90
C SER A 277 -10.41 -24.00 -24.71
N GLY A 278 -9.70 -25.06 -24.38
CA GLY A 278 -9.93 -25.89 -23.19
C GLY A 278 -9.33 -25.35 -21.89
N ALA A 279 -8.71 -24.17 -21.90
CA ALA A 279 -8.19 -23.55 -20.67
C ALA A 279 -9.34 -23.10 -19.77
N GLU A 280 -9.17 -23.26 -18.45
CA GLU A 280 -10.19 -22.91 -17.46
C GLU A 280 -10.55 -21.41 -17.56
N GLN A 281 -11.85 -21.09 -17.58
CA GLN A 281 -12.38 -19.71 -17.62
C GLN A 281 -11.87 -18.85 -18.78
N ILE A 282 -11.35 -19.44 -19.86
CA ILE A 282 -10.98 -18.66 -21.04
C ILE A 282 -12.26 -18.15 -21.72
N ARG A 283 -12.32 -16.84 -21.94
CA ARG A 283 -13.46 -16.21 -22.63
C ARG A 283 -13.23 -16.30 -24.14
N GLY A 284 -14.30 -16.53 -24.91
CA GLY A 284 -14.23 -16.56 -26.37
C GLY A 284 -13.62 -15.28 -26.96
N ARG A 285 -13.96 -14.11 -26.41
CA ARG A 285 -13.35 -12.83 -26.80
C ARG A 285 -11.83 -12.81 -26.58
N THR A 286 -11.37 -13.31 -25.42
CA THR A 286 -9.92 -13.40 -25.11
C THR A 286 -9.23 -14.36 -26.07
N LEU A 287 -9.84 -15.51 -26.38
CA LEU A 287 -9.30 -16.47 -27.31
C LEU A 287 -9.15 -15.87 -28.73
N SER A 288 -10.17 -15.14 -29.19
CA SER A 288 -10.13 -14.50 -30.52
C SER A 288 -9.14 -13.36 -30.61
N ALA A 289 -9.03 -12.53 -29.55
CA ALA A 289 -8.16 -11.36 -29.57
C ALA A 289 -6.69 -11.70 -29.25
N GLU A 290 -6.45 -12.60 -28.30
CA GLU A 290 -5.13 -12.83 -27.72
C GLU A 290 -4.61 -14.26 -27.91
N GLY A 291 -5.39 -15.16 -28.52
CA GLY A 291 -5.07 -16.58 -28.58
C GLY A 291 -3.71 -16.89 -29.21
N THR A 292 -3.38 -16.25 -30.35
CA THR A 292 -2.09 -16.39 -31.01
C THR A 292 -0.93 -15.91 -30.11
N GLN A 293 -1.13 -14.77 -29.44
CA GLN A 293 -0.12 -14.22 -28.51
C GLN A 293 0.06 -15.12 -27.30
N LEU A 294 -1.01 -15.67 -26.74
CA LEU A 294 -0.93 -16.61 -25.61
C LEU A 294 -0.17 -17.88 -25.98
N LEU A 295 -0.34 -18.42 -27.20
CA LEU A 295 0.42 -19.57 -27.69
C LEU A 295 1.91 -19.22 -27.85
N ALA A 296 2.24 -18.05 -28.39
CA ALA A 296 3.63 -17.59 -28.49
C ALA A 296 4.29 -17.47 -27.11
N LEU A 297 3.56 -16.95 -26.10
CA LEU A 297 4.04 -16.86 -24.72
C LEU A 297 4.24 -18.24 -24.07
N VAL A 298 3.44 -19.25 -24.41
CA VAL A 298 3.69 -20.62 -23.97
C VAL A 298 5.04 -21.11 -24.50
N GLN A 299 5.33 -20.91 -25.79
CA GLN A 299 6.61 -21.30 -26.38
C GLN A 299 7.80 -20.54 -25.78
N GLN A 300 7.64 -19.23 -25.57
CA GLN A 300 8.65 -18.40 -24.91
C GLN A 300 8.94 -18.89 -23.49
N GLY A 301 7.88 -19.16 -22.68
CA GLY A 301 8.03 -19.63 -21.31
C GLY A 301 8.72 -21.00 -21.25
N LEU A 302 8.44 -21.90 -22.18
CA LEU A 302 9.13 -23.19 -22.32
C LEU A 302 10.62 -23.01 -22.67
N ALA A 303 10.96 -22.06 -23.53
CA ALA A 303 12.32 -21.71 -23.85
C ALA A 303 13.10 -21.14 -22.66
N ASN A 304 12.48 -20.19 -21.94
CA ASN A 304 13.06 -19.59 -20.74
C ASN A 304 13.31 -20.63 -19.63
N ALA A 305 12.38 -21.58 -19.45
CA ALA A 305 12.58 -22.67 -18.50
C ALA A 305 13.77 -23.57 -18.86
N ARG A 306 13.96 -23.87 -20.15
CA ARG A 306 15.09 -24.69 -20.63
C ARG A 306 16.44 -23.99 -20.48
N SER A 307 16.50 -22.68 -20.65
CA SER A 307 17.74 -21.89 -20.49
C SER A 307 18.11 -21.61 -19.01
N GLY A 308 17.27 -22.02 -18.05
CA GLY A 308 17.49 -21.72 -16.63
C GLY A 308 17.19 -20.28 -16.21
N ALA A 309 16.56 -19.49 -17.10
CA ALA A 309 16.23 -18.09 -16.83
C ALA A 309 15.08 -17.88 -15.82
N VAL A 310 14.37 -18.95 -15.47
CA VAL A 310 13.22 -18.90 -14.55
C VAL A 310 13.66 -19.32 -13.15
N ALA A 311 13.60 -18.41 -12.19
CA ALA A 311 13.88 -18.73 -10.80
C ALA A 311 12.86 -19.76 -10.25
N PRO A 312 13.30 -20.76 -9.48
CA PRO A 312 12.40 -21.73 -8.88
C PRO A 312 11.46 -21.03 -7.90
N PHE A 313 10.20 -21.46 -7.87
CA PHE A 313 9.25 -20.95 -6.90
C PHE A 313 9.61 -21.46 -5.49
N PRO A 314 9.66 -20.61 -4.47
CA PRO A 314 9.96 -21.03 -3.10
C PRO A 314 8.94 -22.09 -2.63
N ARG A 315 9.41 -23.29 -2.34
CA ARG A 315 8.54 -24.35 -1.80
C ARG A 315 8.16 -24.05 -0.37
N PRO A 316 7.00 -24.53 0.10
CA PRO A 316 6.67 -24.49 1.51
C PRO A 316 7.80 -25.06 2.37
N LEU A 317 8.03 -24.50 3.54
CA LEU A 317 9.00 -25.05 4.47
C LEU A 317 8.66 -26.51 4.84
N PRO A 318 9.64 -27.39 5.00
CA PRO A 318 9.41 -28.76 5.42
C PRO A 318 8.78 -28.81 6.82
N SER A 319 8.04 -29.86 7.13
CA SER A 319 7.38 -30.02 8.44
C SER A 319 8.38 -30.05 9.61
N THR A 320 9.63 -30.45 9.38
CA THR A 320 10.74 -30.39 10.34
C THR A 320 11.01 -28.98 10.84
N SER A 321 10.66 -27.94 10.07
CA SER A 321 10.83 -26.54 10.46
C SER A 321 9.77 -26.03 11.44
N ASN A 322 8.75 -26.82 11.78
CA ASN A 322 7.66 -26.38 12.64
C ASN A 322 8.16 -25.95 14.03
N ALA A 323 9.18 -26.63 14.58
CA ALA A 323 9.79 -26.28 15.86
C ALA A 323 10.47 -24.90 15.79
N LEU A 324 11.22 -24.61 14.71
CA LEU A 324 11.87 -23.32 14.47
C LEU A 324 10.82 -22.21 14.34
N MET A 325 9.76 -22.44 13.54
CA MET A 325 8.66 -21.48 13.39
C MET A 325 7.96 -21.19 14.73
N LYS A 326 7.78 -22.20 15.57
CA LYS A 326 7.18 -22.02 16.91
C LYS A 326 8.06 -21.14 17.80
N ARG A 327 9.39 -21.34 17.77
CA ARG A 327 10.36 -20.53 18.53
C ARG A 327 10.34 -19.07 18.06
N LEU A 328 10.42 -18.84 16.75
CA LEU A 328 10.35 -17.48 16.20
C LEU A 328 9.06 -16.77 16.58
N LYS A 329 7.91 -17.46 16.50
CA LYS A 329 6.63 -16.90 16.94
C LYS A 329 6.58 -16.60 18.42
N ALA A 330 7.19 -17.42 19.28
CA ALA A 330 7.26 -17.15 20.71
C ALA A 330 8.12 -15.93 21.01
N CYS A 331 9.29 -15.80 20.37
CA CYS A 331 10.15 -14.63 20.47
C CYS A 331 9.41 -13.35 20.00
N LEU A 332 8.74 -13.43 18.85
CA LEU A 332 7.93 -12.33 18.31
C LEU A 332 6.81 -11.91 19.26
N GLN A 333 6.10 -12.87 19.86
CA GLN A 333 5.02 -12.62 20.80
C GLN A 333 5.52 -11.93 22.08
N GLN A 334 6.63 -12.39 22.65
CA GLN A 334 7.24 -11.76 23.83
C GLN A 334 7.67 -10.31 23.54
N CYS A 335 8.26 -10.05 22.35
CA CYS A 335 8.63 -8.71 21.95
C CYS A 335 7.39 -7.82 21.76
N SER A 336 6.35 -8.35 21.11
CA SER A 336 5.06 -7.69 20.91
C SER A 336 4.42 -7.26 22.24
N GLU A 337 4.37 -8.15 23.21
CA GLU A 337 3.81 -7.86 24.54
C GLU A 337 4.63 -6.82 25.30
N ARG A 338 5.97 -6.93 25.28
CA ARG A 338 6.87 -5.96 25.91
C ARG A 338 6.73 -4.56 25.34
N LEU A 339 6.60 -4.46 24.02
CA LEU A 339 6.54 -3.18 23.32
C LEU A 339 5.12 -2.67 23.13
N GLN A 340 4.09 -3.49 23.39
CA GLN A 340 2.70 -3.18 23.07
C GLN A 340 2.52 -2.74 21.62
N ILE A 341 3.14 -3.50 20.69
CA ILE A 341 3.05 -3.33 19.24
C ILE A 341 2.48 -4.63 18.67
N ALA A 342 1.56 -4.53 17.71
CA ALA A 342 1.02 -5.71 17.05
C ALA A 342 2.14 -6.56 16.40
N PRO A 343 2.14 -7.90 16.60
CA PRO A 343 3.22 -8.75 16.09
C PRO A 343 3.40 -8.67 14.57
N GLU A 344 2.33 -8.43 13.82
CA GLU A 344 2.37 -8.27 12.36
C GLU A 344 3.14 -7.03 11.90
N LEU A 345 3.23 -6.01 12.76
CA LEU A 345 4.04 -4.82 12.49
C LEU A 345 5.52 -5.09 12.75
N LEU A 346 5.84 -5.93 13.73
CA LEU A 346 7.22 -6.31 14.07
C LEU A 346 7.83 -7.26 13.03
N ALA A 347 7.11 -8.32 12.65
CA ALA A 347 7.54 -9.28 11.64
C ALA A 347 6.35 -9.95 10.98
N ARG A 348 6.39 -10.08 9.66
CA ARG A 348 5.39 -10.82 8.90
C ARG A 348 5.80 -12.29 8.81
N ARG A 349 4.83 -13.19 8.62
CA ARG A 349 5.09 -14.61 8.45
C ARG A 349 6.15 -14.91 7.38
N LYS A 350 6.15 -14.19 6.25
CA LYS A 350 7.14 -14.35 5.18
C LYS A 350 8.57 -14.04 5.64
N ASP A 351 8.75 -13.12 6.58
CA ASP A 351 10.06 -12.74 7.11
C ASP A 351 10.60 -13.85 8.03
N LEU A 352 9.73 -14.46 8.86
CA LEU A 352 10.07 -15.63 9.65
C LEU A 352 10.40 -16.85 8.78
N GLU A 353 9.64 -17.07 7.70
CA GLU A 353 9.92 -18.14 6.73
C GLU A 353 11.24 -17.91 6.00
N ALA A 354 11.60 -16.65 5.68
CA ALA A 354 12.87 -16.31 5.07
C ALA A 354 14.07 -16.58 5.98
N LEU A 355 13.97 -16.26 7.30
CA LEU A 355 15.00 -16.59 8.30
C LEU A 355 15.23 -18.11 8.39
N ILE A 356 14.15 -18.90 8.45
CA ILE A 356 14.27 -20.36 8.51
C ILE A 356 14.88 -20.89 7.22
N ARG A 357 14.49 -20.35 6.07
CA ARG A 357 14.98 -20.79 4.77
C ARG A 357 16.48 -20.53 4.64
N SER A 358 16.97 -19.33 4.99
CA SER A 358 18.39 -19.02 4.96
C SER A 358 19.18 -19.94 5.88
N LEU A 359 18.67 -20.23 7.08
CA LEU A 359 19.30 -21.17 8.00
C LEU A 359 19.41 -22.58 7.41
N LEU A 360 18.35 -23.09 6.75
CA LEU A 360 18.36 -24.44 6.14
C LEU A 360 19.21 -24.54 4.88
N GLU A 361 19.30 -23.48 4.09
CA GLU A 361 20.00 -23.47 2.81
C GLU A 361 21.46 -23.06 2.92
N GLN A 362 21.81 -22.18 3.86
CA GLN A 362 23.13 -21.55 4.00
C GLN A 362 23.84 -21.91 5.32
N GLY A 363 23.13 -22.55 6.26
CA GLY A 363 23.68 -22.88 7.59
C GLY A 363 23.60 -21.70 8.58
N GLU A 364 23.19 -20.54 8.16
CA GLU A 364 23.03 -19.35 9.00
C GLU A 364 21.72 -18.59 8.73
N ALA A 365 21.17 -17.95 9.75
CA ALA A 365 19.96 -17.15 9.62
C ALA A 365 20.33 -15.73 9.16
N VAL A 366 19.92 -15.35 7.94
CA VAL A 366 20.16 -14.04 7.33
C VAL A 366 18.92 -13.17 7.45
N LEU A 367 19.09 -11.94 7.96
CA LEU A 367 17.98 -10.98 8.11
C LEU A 367 17.40 -10.57 6.73
N PRO A 368 16.13 -10.88 6.46
CA PRO A 368 15.47 -10.45 5.24
C PRO A 368 15.22 -8.93 5.25
N PRO A 369 15.01 -8.30 4.07
CA PRO A 369 14.75 -6.86 3.98
C PRO A 369 13.61 -6.37 4.88
N GLY A 370 12.58 -7.18 5.10
CA GLY A 370 11.46 -6.83 5.98
C GLY A 370 11.81 -6.73 7.47
N LEU A 371 13.00 -7.21 7.89
CA LEU A 371 13.50 -7.13 9.26
C LEU A 371 14.70 -6.17 9.41
N GLN A 372 15.02 -5.39 8.42
CA GLN A 372 16.05 -4.35 8.44
C GLN A 372 15.50 -3.02 8.98
N GLY A 373 16.36 -2.01 9.06
CA GLY A 373 16.02 -0.70 9.59
C GLY A 373 15.71 -0.76 11.08
N TRP A 374 14.67 -0.08 11.53
CA TRP A 374 14.28 -0.05 12.94
C TRP A 374 13.99 -1.45 13.52
N ARG A 375 13.50 -2.38 12.70
CA ARG A 375 13.17 -3.75 13.11
C ARG A 375 14.42 -4.58 13.48
N GLU A 376 15.55 -4.31 12.88
CA GLU A 376 16.78 -5.07 13.14
C GLU A 376 17.16 -5.04 14.64
N ALA A 377 17.24 -3.84 15.22
CA ALA A 377 17.57 -3.67 16.62
C ALA A 377 16.45 -4.10 17.56
N VAL A 378 15.21 -3.95 17.15
CA VAL A 378 14.02 -4.17 17.99
C VAL A 378 13.68 -5.65 18.14
N ILE A 379 13.76 -6.41 17.06
CA ILE A 379 13.34 -7.82 17.00
C ILE A 379 14.26 -8.69 16.13
N GLY A 380 14.86 -8.14 15.08
CA GLY A 380 15.61 -8.91 14.08
C GLY A 380 16.75 -9.74 14.70
N ARG A 381 17.59 -9.11 15.52
CA ARG A 381 18.70 -9.79 16.20
C ARG A 381 18.22 -10.89 17.14
N ALA A 382 17.18 -10.64 17.94
CA ALA A 382 16.60 -11.64 18.83
C ALA A 382 16.02 -12.84 18.08
N LEU A 383 15.42 -12.63 16.89
CA LEU A 383 14.95 -13.72 16.03
C LEU A 383 16.13 -14.58 15.52
N VAL A 384 17.23 -13.96 15.08
CA VAL A 384 18.42 -14.69 14.62
C VAL A 384 19.04 -15.48 15.78
N GLU A 385 19.26 -14.86 16.94
CA GLU A 385 19.78 -15.51 18.14
C GLU A 385 18.91 -16.69 18.56
N SER A 386 17.58 -16.53 18.53
CA SER A 386 16.67 -17.62 18.87
C SER A 386 16.79 -18.85 17.96
N LEU A 387 17.39 -18.73 16.78
CA LEU A 387 17.67 -19.83 15.88
C LEU A 387 19.07 -20.44 16.10
N ALA A 388 20.02 -19.67 16.61
CA ALA A 388 21.40 -20.14 16.86
C ALA A 388 21.49 -21.15 18.00
N ASP A 389 20.61 -21.09 19.02
CA ASP A 389 20.57 -22.01 20.18
C ASP A 389 20.11 -23.44 19.80
N THR A 390 20.29 -23.88 18.58
CA THR A 390 19.82 -25.19 18.08
C THR A 390 20.96 -26.20 17.92
N HIS A 391 22.19 -25.90 18.42
CA HIS A 391 23.34 -26.82 18.39
C HIS A 391 23.58 -27.47 19.74
#